data_b1bbfea946ee9f811d2db0ae9f4ca3ea
#
_entry.id   b1bbfea946ee9f811d2db0ae9f4ca3ea
#
_cell.length_a   1.000
_cell.length_b   1.000
_cell.length_c   1.000
_cell.angle_alpha   90.00
_cell.angle_beta   90.00
_cell.angle_gamma   90.00
#
_symmetry.space_group_name_H-M   'P 1'
#
loop_
_entity.id
_entity.type
_entity.pdbx_description
1 polymer ?
#
loop_
_entity_poly.entity_id
_entity_poly.type
_entity_poly.pdbx_seq_one_letter_code
_entity_poly.pdbx_strand_id
1 'polypeptide(L)'
;MKYFIGAPQNYKNKIELFRAEFRFFTTEPHITLVPPPALPDEDVFIGNIAEVCKKIKPFNVKLVDLGQFGSRVLYVSVHSLDLINLNKQIYESLNLQQEKRGFTPHLTIVKQRPKRKIDIDKIRKRAEAKLIPYPSYTLKSIIVYHQPKEHSIYVPYMEVPLWDNGIS
;
A
#
# COMPACT_ATOMS: atom_id res chain seq x y z
N MET A 1 5.12 -8.38 17.38
CA MET A 1 4.39 -7.22 16.77
C MET A 1 4.22 -7.54 15.30
N LYS A 2 3.12 -7.16 14.65
CA LYS A 2 2.94 -7.44 13.22
C LYS A 2 3.31 -6.22 12.40
N TYR A 3 3.97 -6.43 11.27
CA TYR A 3 4.41 -5.39 10.35
C TYR A 3 3.90 -5.64 8.93
N PHE A 4 3.84 -4.60 8.13
CA PHE A 4 3.78 -4.68 6.68
C PHE A 4 4.54 -3.50 6.05
N ILE A 5 4.88 -3.61 4.78
CA ILE A 5 5.55 -2.56 4.02
C ILE A 5 4.58 -2.02 2.98
N GLY A 6 4.43 -0.71 2.91
CA GLY A 6 3.55 -0.04 1.96
C GLY A 6 4.19 1.19 1.31
N ALA A 7 3.71 1.51 0.11
CA ALA A 7 3.99 2.76 -0.56
C ALA A 7 2.93 3.80 -0.17
N PRO A 8 3.34 4.94 0.42
CA PRO A 8 2.41 5.98 0.83
C PRO A 8 1.79 6.69 -0.38
N GLN A 9 0.63 7.33 -0.14
CA GLN A 9 -0.14 8.01 -1.17
C GLN A 9 -0.26 9.50 -0.86
N ASN A 10 0.14 10.37 -1.79
CA ASN A 10 -0.14 11.80 -1.67
C ASN A 10 -1.63 12.14 -1.92
N TYR A 11 -2.39 11.19 -2.45
CA TYR A 11 -3.84 11.27 -2.67
C TYR A 11 -4.66 10.81 -1.45
N LYS A 12 -4.00 10.50 -0.34
CA LYS A 12 -4.60 9.88 0.84
C LYS A 12 -5.77 10.67 1.42
N ASN A 13 -5.65 11.99 1.53
CA ASN A 13 -6.70 12.83 2.14
C ASN A 13 -8.04 12.69 1.42
N LYS A 14 -8.03 12.68 0.08
CA LYS A 14 -9.26 12.52 -0.71
C LYS A 14 -9.88 11.13 -0.52
N ILE A 15 -9.05 10.10 -0.44
CA ILE A 15 -9.51 8.72 -0.19
C ILE A 15 -10.03 8.58 1.24
N GLU A 16 -9.40 9.17 2.22
CA GLU A 16 -9.86 9.13 3.61
C GLU A 16 -11.21 9.84 3.79
N LEU A 17 -11.39 11.01 3.18
CA LEU A 17 -12.69 11.70 3.15
C LEU A 17 -13.78 10.85 2.48
N PHE A 18 -13.46 10.20 1.37
CA PHE A 18 -14.36 9.27 0.70
C PHE A 18 -14.71 8.07 1.60
N ARG A 19 -13.72 7.45 2.23
CA ARG A 19 -13.91 6.33 3.17
C ARG A 19 -14.80 6.72 4.35
N ALA A 20 -14.67 7.95 4.86
CA ALA A 20 -15.46 8.45 5.98
C ALA A 20 -16.97 8.51 5.66
N GLU A 21 -17.35 8.75 4.41
CA GLU A 21 -18.78 8.70 3.98
C GLU A 21 -19.40 7.33 4.24
N PHE A 22 -18.61 6.28 4.18
CA PHE A 22 -19.03 4.89 4.41
C PHE A 22 -18.61 4.36 5.78
N ARG A 23 -18.12 5.23 6.67
CA ARG A 23 -17.59 4.85 8.00
C ARG A 23 -16.56 3.72 7.91
N PHE A 24 -15.72 3.77 6.89
CA PHE A 24 -14.65 2.81 6.68
C PHE A 24 -13.34 3.38 7.23
N PHE A 25 -13.10 3.14 8.54
CA PHE A 25 -11.90 3.56 9.23
C PHE A 25 -10.91 2.40 9.29
N THR A 26 -9.72 2.60 8.74
CA THR A 26 -8.66 1.60 8.65
C THR A 26 -7.31 2.32 8.54
N THR A 27 -6.25 1.55 8.34
CA THR A 27 -4.92 2.09 8.01
C THR A 27 -5.01 3.11 6.87
N GLU A 28 -4.23 4.17 6.93
CA GLU A 28 -4.17 5.19 5.87
C GLU A 28 -4.00 4.56 4.47
N PRO A 29 -4.46 5.23 3.42
CA PRO A 29 -4.35 4.72 2.05
C PRO A 29 -2.90 4.45 1.67
N HIS A 30 -2.62 3.24 1.21
CA HIS A 30 -1.30 2.77 0.80
C HIS A 30 -1.42 1.68 -0.26
N ILE A 31 -0.33 1.44 -0.99
CA ILE A 31 -0.16 0.25 -1.81
C ILE A 31 0.67 -0.74 -1.00
N THR A 32 0.14 -1.91 -0.70
CA THR A 32 0.88 -2.94 0.05
C THR A 32 1.99 -3.51 -0.83
N LEU A 33 3.23 -3.40 -0.39
CA LEU A 33 4.40 -4.01 -1.03
C LEU A 33 4.69 -5.39 -0.44
N VAL A 34 4.66 -5.52 0.88
CA VAL A 34 4.84 -6.81 1.58
C VAL A 34 3.75 -6.93 2.64
N PRO A 35 2.88 -7.94 2.55
CA PRO A 35 1.77 -8.11 3.49
C PRO A 35 2.25 -8.64 4.86
N PRO A 36 1.46 -8.43 5.93
CA PRO A 36 1.85 -8.83 7.28
C PRO A 36 2.28 -10.30 7.44
N PRO A 37 1.62 -11.30 6.82
CA PRO A 37 2.02 -12.69 7.00
C PRO A 37 3.39 -13.05 6.44
N ALA A 38 3.95 -12.21 5.58
CA ALA A 38 5.26 -12.45 4.98
C ALA A 38 6.42 -11.89 5.80
N LEU A 39 6.16 -11.01 6.77
CA LEU A 39 7.19 -10.40 7.59
C LEU A 39 7.29 -11.05 8.98
N PRO A 40 8.50 -11.09 9.58
CA PRO A 40 8.66 -11.52 10.96
C PRO A 40 7.98 -10.55 11.94
N ASP A 41 7.72 -11.02 13.15
CA ASP A 41 7.12 -10.22 14.23
C ASP A 41 8.12 -9.26 14.91
N GLU A 42 9.37 -9.25 14.44
CA GLU A 42 10.44 -8.37 14.87
C GLU A 42 10.91 -7.49 13.72
N ASP A 43 11.44 -6.32 14.02
CA ASP A 43 11.84 -5.30 13.04
C ASP A 43 13.24 -5.50 12.42
N VAL A 44 13.81 -6.69 12.59
CA VAL A 44 15.14 -7.08 12.09
C VAL A 44 15.33 -6.92 10.58
N PHE A 45 14.24 -6.90 9.82
CA PHE A 45 14.26 -6.76 8.36
C PHE A 45 14.49 -5.32 7.87
N ILE A 46 14.38 -4.32 8.74
CA ILE A 46 14.41 -2.89 8.34
C ILE A 46 15.75 -2.51 7.71
N GLY A 47 16.86 -3.03 8.25
CA GLY A 47 18.18 -2.81 7.67
C GLY A 47 18.30 -3.25 6.22
N ASN A 48 17.76 -4.43 5.89
CA ASN A 48 17.78 -4.95 4.53
C ASN A 48 16.92 -4.09 3.59
N ILE A 49 15.77 -3.61 4.08
CA ILE A 49 14.90 -2.72 3.31
C ILE A 49 15.60 -1.39 3.02
N ALA A 50 16.27 -0.81 4.01
CA ALA A 50 17.03 0.42 3.84
C ALA A 50 18.13 0.28 2.77
N GLU A 51 18.86 -0.84 2.76
CA GLU A 51 19.88 -1.11 1.75
C GLU A 51 19.31 -1.28 0.33
N VAL A 52 18.11 -1.83 0.18
CA VAL A 52 17.40 -1.86 -1.10
C VAL A 52 17.01 -0.46 -1.53
N CYS A 53 16.37 0.31 -0.64
CA CYS A 53 15.86 1.64 -0.94
C CYS A 53 16.95 2.64 -1.33
N LYS A 54 18.14 2.58 -0.73
CA LYS A 54 19.31 3.42 -1.10
C LYS A 54 19.72 3.31 -2.56
N LYS A 55 19.42 2.21 -3.22
CA LYS A 55 19.81 1.96 -4.63
C LYS A 55 18.72 2.34 -5.63
N ILE A 56 17.53 2.71 -5.18
CA ILE A 56 16.39 2.97 -6.03
C ILE A 56 16.06 4.45 -6.04
N LYS A 57 16.14 5.08 -7.19
CA LYS A 57 15.74 6.49 -7.37
C LYS A 57 14.23 6.66 -7.18
N PRO A 58 13.78 7.83 -6.69
CA PRO A 58 12.37 8.19 -6.75
C PRO A 58 11.79 8.00 -8.15
N PHE A 59 10.60 7.44 -8.25
CA PHE A 59 9.97 7.11 -9.53
C PHE A 59 8.48 7.44 -9.53
N ASN A 60 7.92 7.50 -10.73
CA ASN A 60 6.51 7.84 -10.90
C ASN A 60 5.60 6.62 -10.70
N VAL A 61 4.48 6.85 -10.01
CA VAL A 61 3.42 5.88 -9.78
C VAL A 61 2.12 6.44 -10.33
N LYS A 62 1.46 5.71 -11.20
CA LYS A 62 0.20 6.11 -11.83
C LYS A 62 -0.96 5.28 -11.29
N LEU A 63 -1.97 5.96 -10.74
CA LEU A 63 -3.27 5.36 -10.44
C LEU A 63 -4.11 5.38 -11.72
N VAL A 64 -4.77 4.26 -12.06
CA VAL A 64 -5.39 4.09 -13.38
C VAL A 64 -6.90 3.93 -13.29
N ASP A 65 -7.40 2.77 -12.89
CA ASP A 65 -8.82 2.42 -12.97
C ASP A 65 -9.34 1.79 -11.69
N LEU A 66 -10.64 1.92 -11.44
CA LEU A 66 -11.32 1.14 -10.41
C LEU A 66 -11.41 -0.33 -10.81
N GLY A 67 -11.04 -1.19 -9.88
CA GLY A 67 -11.16 -2.63 -9.99
C GLY A 67 -11.83 -3.23 -8.76
N GLN A 68 -12.22 -4.49 -8.86
CA GLN A 68 -12.82 -5.24 -7.77
C GLN A 68 -12.19 -6.63 -7.65
N PHE A 69 -11.98 -7.07 -6.40
CA PHE A 69 -11.76 -8.48 -6.10
C PHE A 69 -13.07 -9.09 -5.60
N GLY A 70 -13.82 -9.68 -6.53
CA GLY A 70 -15.16 -10.18 -6.27
C GLY A 70 -16.08 -9.08 -5.71
N SER A 71 -16.95 -9.43 -4.76
CA SER A 71 -17.82 -8.49 -4.04
C SER A 71 -17.19 -7.93 -2.74
N ARG A 72 -15.88 -8.12 -2.55
CA ARG A 72 -15.26 -7.87 -1.23
C ARG A 72 -14.33 -6.66 -1.18
N VAL A 73 -13.67 -6.33 -2.27
CA VAL A 73 -12.65 -5.27 -2.29
C VAL A 73 -12.85 -4.38 -3.49
N LEU A 74 -12.96 -3.08 -3.27
CA LEU A 74 -12.87 -2.04 -4.29
C LEU A 74 -11.49 -1.41 -4.19
N TYR A 75 -10.79 -1.32 -5.30
CA TYR A 75 -9.43 -0.77 -5.36
C TYR A 75 -9.23 0.11 -6.60
N VAL A 76 -8.18 0.91 -6.59
CA VAL A 76 -7.64 1.55 -7.79
C VAL A 76 -6.41 0.76 -8.23
N SER A 77 -6.38 0.36 -9.49
CA SER A 77 -5.22 -0.30 -10.09
C SER A 77 -4.06 0.69 -10.24
N VAL A 78 -2.85 0.16 -10.12
CA VAL A 78 -1.62 0.96 -10.14
C VAL A 78 -0.74 0.49 -11.29
N HIS A 79 -0.22 1.43 -12.06
CA HIS A 79 0.72 1.16 -13.12
C HIS A 79 2.07 1.80 -12.80
N SER A 80 3.05 0.97 -12.53
CA SER A 80 4.45 1.36 -12.32
C SER A 80 5.35 0.13 -12.37
N LEU A 81 6.20 0.05 -13.39
CA LEU A 81 7.21 -1.03 -13.50
C LEU A 81 8.26 -0.92 -12.39
N ASP A 82 8.62 0.32 -12.01
CA ASP A 82 9.57 0.55 -10.92
C ASP A 82 9.03 0.05 -9.57
N LEU A 83 7.72 0.17 -9.34
CA LEU A 83 7.09 -0.36 -8.13
C LEU A 83 7.11 -1.90 -8.10
N ILE A 84 6.91 -2.54 -9.24
CA ILE A 84 7.02 -3.99 -9.39
C ILE A 84 8.47 -4.44 -9.14
N ASN A 85 9.44 -3.70 -9.69
CA ASN A 85 10.86 -3.98 -9.46
C ASN A 85 11.26 -3.77 -7.99
N LEU A 86 10.79 -2.71 -7.35
CA LEU A 86 11.01 -2.48 -5.92
C LEU A 86 10.47 -3.63 -5.07
N ASN A 87 9.23 -4.06 -5.32
CA ASN A 87 8.65 -5.23 -4.65
C ASN A 87 9.54 -6.47 -4.81
N LYS A 88 9.98 -6.77 -6.04
CA LYS A 88 10.86 -7.91 -6.32
C LYS A 88 12.16 -7.83 -5.51
N GLN A 89 12.84 -6.70 -5.53
CA GLN A 89 14.10 -6.51 -4.81
C GLN A 89 13.92 -6.64 -3.28
N ILE A 90 12.80 -6.13 -2.74
CA ILE A 90 12.47 -6.31 -1.31
C ILE A 90 12.31 -7.82 -1.00
N TYR A 91 11.52 -8.55 -1.78
CA TYR A 91 11.33 -9.99 -1.59
C TYR A 91 12.63 -10.77 -1.67
N GLU A 92 13.50 -10.46 -2.63
CA GLU A 92 14.81 -11.07 -2.77
C GLU A 92 15.71 -10.77 -1.56
N SER A 93 15.75 -9.51 -1.09
CA SER A 93 16.60 -9.10 0.05
C SER A 93 16.18 -9.74 1.37
N LEU A 94 14.92 -10.09 1.51
CA LEU A 94 14.34 -10.74 2.69
C LEU A 94 14.21 -12.26 2.53
N ASN A 95 14.66 -12.82 1.41
CA ASN A 95 14.51 -14.24 1.07
C ASN A 95 13.06 -14.72 1.18
N LEU A 96 12.12 -13.89 0.75
CA LEU A 96 10.69 -14.22 0.72
C LEU A 96 10.30 -14.89 -0.58
N GLN A 97 9.34 -15.81 -0.52
CA GLN A 97 8.76 -16.40 -1.71
C GLN A 97 7.78 -15.44 -2.38
N GLN A 98 7.96 -15.20 -3.67
CA GLN A 98 6.99 -14.47 -4.48
C GLN A 98 5.66 -15.23 -4.53
N GLU A 99 4.57 -14.52 -4.49
CA GLU A 99 3.24 -15.11 -4.67
C GLU A 99 3.13 -15.72 -6.08
N LYS A 100 2.50 -16.89 -6.19
CA LYS A 100 2.32 -17.60 -7.48
C LYS A 100 1.64 -16.75 -8.55
N ARG A 101 0.78 -15.80 -8.16
CA ARG A 101 0.07 -14.89 -9.07
C ARG A 101 0.86 -13.64 -9.44
N GLY A 102 2.07 -13.50 -8.90
CA GLY A 102 2.86 -12.29 -9.02
C GLY A 102 2.29 -11.11 -8.23
N PHE A 103 3.05 -10.03 -8.20
CA PHE A 103 2.66 -8.80 -7.54
C PHE A 103 1.75 -7.96 -8.45
N THR A 104 0.53 -7.70 -8.00
CA THR A 104 -0.43 -6.81 -8.67
C THR A 104 -0.66 -5.59 -7.78
N PRO A 105 0.04 -4.47 -8.02
CA PRO A 105 -0.07 -3.30 -7.18
C PRO A 105 -1.46 -2.68 -7.27
N HIS A 106 -2.05 -2.38 -6.13
CA HIS A 106 -3.37 -1.76 -6.04
C HIS A 106 -3.52 -0.93 -4.77
N LEU A 107 -4.34 0.10 -4.85
CA LEU A 107 -4.71 0.95 -3.73
C LEU A 107 -6.12 0.59 -3.29
N THR A 108 -6.26 -0.08 -2.17
CA THR A 108 -7.58 -0.44 -1.63
C THR A 108 -8.36 0.80 -1.21
N ILE A 109 -9.56 0.96 -1.75
CA ILE A 109 -10.51 2.01 -1.35
C ILE A 109 -11.33 1.53 -0.16
N VAL A 110 -12.06 0.44 -0.33
CA VAL A 110 -12.84 -0.21 0.73
C VAL A 110 -12.71 -1.73 0.65
N LYS A 111 -12.79 -2.36 1.82
CA LYS A 111 -12.77 -3.81 1.95
C LYS A 111 -13.91 -4.27 2.86
N GLN A 112 -14.67 -5.24 2.42
CA GLN A 112 -15.71 -5.87 3.25
C GLN A 112 -15.10 -6.55 4.47
N ARG A 113 -15.71 -6.31 5.62
CA ARG A 113 -15.35 -6.97 6.88
C ARG A 113 -16.36 -8.07 7.21
N PRO A 114 -15.96 -9.14 7.94
CA PRO A 114 -16.85 -10.27 8.25
C PRO A 114 -18.19 -9.87 8.89
N LYS A 115 -18.15 -8.84 9.74
CA LYS A 115 -19.34 -8.37 10.50
C LYS A 115 -20.08 -7.20 9.83
N ARG A 116 -19.61 -6.74 8.66
CA ARG A 116 -20.21 -5.58 7.98
C ARG A 116 -20.26 -5.80 6.48
N LYS A 117 -21.43 -6.13 5.99
CA LYS A 117 -21.68 -6.16 4.55
C LYS A 117 -21.69 -4.74 4.01
N ILE A 118 -21.06 -4.53 2.87
CA ILE A 118 -21.06 -3.29 2.12
C ILE A 118 -21.62 -3.56 0.72
N ASP A 119 -22.34 -2.60 0.20
CA ASP A 119 -22.79 -2.60 -1.19
C ASP A 119 -21.64 -2.02 -2.06
N ILE A 120 -20.79 -2.90 -2.55
CA ILE A 120 -19.64 -2.54 -3.38
C ILE A 120 -20.05 -1.79 -4.64
N ASP A 121 -21.17 -2.16 -5.28
CA ASP A 121 -21.59 -1.55 -6.53
C ASP A 121 -22.05 -0.10 -6.31
N LYS A 122 -22.75 0.15 -5.21
CA LYS A 122 -23.11 1.52 -4.80
C LYS A 122 -21.88 2.36 -4.49
N ILE A 123 -20.93 1.80 -3.76
CA ILE A 123 -19.68 2.48 -3.41
C ILE A 123 -18.85 2.75 -4.66
N ARG A 124 -18.80 1.80 -5.61
CA ARG A 124 -18.11 1.96 -6.88
C ARG A 124 -18.65 3.14 -7.68
N LYS A 125 -19.97 3.23 -7.88
CA LYS A 125 -20.61 4.36 -8.58
C LYS A 125 -20.25 5.70 -7.91
N ARG A 126 -20.23 5.73 -6.59
CA ARG A 126 -19.84 6.93 -5.84
C ARG A 126 -18.37 7.27 -6.01
N ALA A 127 -17.49 6.26 -6.05
CA ALA A 127 -16.05 6.44 -6.28
C ALA A 127 -15.76 6.96 -7.69
N GLU A 128 -16.44 6.44 -8.71
CA GLU A 128 -16.37 6.93 -10.09
C GLU A 128 -16.72 8.42 -10.17
N ALA A 129 -17.75 8.86 -9.43
CA ALA A 129 -18.16 10.26 -9.41
C ALA A 129 -17.20 11.19 -8.65
N LYS A 130 -16.52 10.70 -7.59
CA LYS A 130 -15.76 11.55 -6.67
C LYS A 130 -14.26 11.44 -6.76
N LEU A 131 -13.74 10.27 -7.12
CA LEU A 131 -12.29 10.02 -7.07
C LEU A 131 -11.57 10.25 -8.39
N ILE A 132 -12.28 10.30 -9.49
CA ILE A 132 -11.71 10.62 -10.82
C ILE A 132 -11.51 12.14 -10.96
N PRO A 133 -10.44 12.60 -11.64
CA PRO A 133 -9.34 11.83 -12.21
C PRO A 133 -8.35 11.35 -11.14
N TYR A 134 -7.73 10.18 -11.41
CA TYR A 134 -6.68 9.66 -10.52
C TYR A 134 -5.35 10.33 -10.83
N PRO A 135 -4.59 10.75 -9.80
CA PRO A 135 -3.30 11.39 -10.00
C PRO A 135 -2.19 10.39 -10.31
N SER A 136 -1.15 10.89 -10.96
CA SER A 136 0.20 10.32 -10.86
C SER A 136 0.96 11.06 -9.78
N TYR A 137 1.91 10.38 -9.13
CA TYR A 137 2.77 11.00 -8.13
C TYR A 137 4.14 10.34 -8.12
N THR A 138 5.14 11.06 -7.59
CA THR A 138 6.48 10.51 -7.40
C THR A 138 6.58 9.84 -6.04
N LEU A 139 6.88 8.54 -6.02
CA LEU A 139 7.21 7.82 -4.81
C LEU A 139 8.64 8.15 -4.39
N LYS A 140 8.82 8.70 -3.19
CA LYS A 140 10.12 9.11 -2.63
C LYS A 140 10.55 8.27 -1.43
N SER A 141 9.63 7.54 -0.85
CA SER A 141 9.86 6.70 0.33
C SER A 141 8.86 5.56 0.38
N ILE A 142 9.17 4.55 1.15
CA ILE A 142 8.22 3.54 1.60
C ILE A 142 8.03 3.66 3.11
N ILE A 143 6.94 3.09 3.62
CA ILE A 143 6.64 3.11 5.04
C ILE A 143 6.54 1.67 5.54
N VAL A 144 7.24 1.41 6.64
CA VAL A 144 7.01 0.24 7.47
C VAL A 144 5.87 0.60 8.42
N TYR A 145 4.80 -0.16 8.38
CA TYR A 145 3.66 -0.03 9.27
C TYR A 145 3.72 -1.11 10.33
N HIS A 146 3.23 -0.80 11.52
CA HIS A 146 3.10 -1.79 12.59
C HIS A 146 1.71 -1.79 13.21
N GLN A 147 1.35 -2.91 13.81
CA GLN A 147 0.12 -3.06 14.57
C GLN A 147 0.46 -2.92 16.07
N PRO A 148 0.15 -1.78 16.73
CA PRO A 148 0.56 -1.53 18.11
C PRO A 148 -0.05 -2.49 19.13
N LYS A 149 -1.27 -2.91 18.86
CA LYS A 149 -2.03 -3.87 19.67
C LYS A 149 -2.71 -4.87 18.76
N GLU A 150 -2.91 -6.08 19.24
CA GLU A 150 -3.65 -7.10 18.52
C GLU A 150 -5.03 -6.56 18.07
N HIS A 151 -5.39 -6.82 16.83
CA HIS A 151 -6.60 -6.34 16.16
C HIS A 151 -6.75 -4.80 16.00
N SER A 152 -5.75 -4.00 16.38
CA SER A 152 -5.78 -2.57 16.08
C SER A 152 -5.49 -2.29 14.59
N ILE A 153 -5.74 -1.07 14.14
CA ILE A 153 -5.27 -0.63 12.82
C ILE A 153 -3.74 -0.53 12.80
N TYR A 154 -3.16 -0.74 11.64
CA TYR A 154 -1.74 -0.48 11.43
C TYR A 154 -1.49 1.02 11.34
N VAL A 155 -0.41 1.47 11.94
CA VAL A 155 0.03 2.86 11.92
C VAL A 155 1.47 2.94 11.39
N PRO A 156 1.89 4.08 10.83
CA PRO A 156 3.28 4.28 10.42
C PRO A 156 4.25 4.04 11.59
N TYR A 157 5.28 3.25 11.33
CA TYR A 157 6.35 2.94 12.29
C TYR A 157 7.67 3.60 11.88
N MET A 158 8.04 3.44 10.61
CA MET A 158 9.27 4.02 10.07
C MET A 158 9.09 4.36 8.58
N GLU A 159 9.52 5.54 8.20
CA GLU A 159 9.67 5.93 6.81
C GLU A 159 11.09 5.62 6.33
N VAL A 160 11.22 4.96 5.19
CA VAL A 160 12.49 4.59 4.56
C VAL A 160 12.58 5.33 3.22
N PRO A 161 13.46 6.34 3.10
CA PRO A 161 13.60 7.10 1.87
C PRO A 161 14.22 6.25 0.75
N LEU A 162 13.79 6.53 -0.48
CA LEU A 162 14.47 6.05 -1.68
C LEU A 162 15.66 6.95 -1.98
N TRP A 163 16.73 6.35 -2.51
CA TRP A 163 17.92 7.08 -2.98
C TRP A 163 18.54 8.00 -1.93
N ASP A 164 19.36 7.42 -1.10
CA ASP A 164 20.26 8.19 -0.23
C ASP A 164 21.57 8.44 -0.98
N ASN A 165 21.73 9.64 -1.51
CA ASN A 165 22.94 10.04 -2.24
C ASN A 165 24.18 10.19 -1.36
N GLY A 166 24.11 9.94 -0.05
CA GLY A 166 25.22 10.11 0.85
C GLY A 166 25.76 11.55 0.89
N ILE A 167 25.03 12.51 0.36
CA ILE A 167 25.34 13.94 0.47
C ILE A 167 24.62 14.45 1.72
N SER A 168 25.27 14.26 2.82
CA SER A 168 24.97 14.98 4.05
C SER A 168 25.48 16.41 3.93
#